data_5aaecadf933c00ff9ecfdd05e8f70f40
#
_entry.id   5aaecadf933c00ff9ecfdd05e8f70f40
#
_cell.length_a   1.000
_cell.length_b   1.000
_cell.length_c   1.000
_cell.angle_alpha   90.00
_cell.angle_beta   90.00
_cell.angle_gamma   90.00
#
_symmetry.space_group_name_H-M   'P 1'
#
loop_
_entity.id
_entity.type
_entity.pdbx_description
1 polymer ?
#
loop_
_entity_poly.entity_id
_entity_poly.type
_entity_poly.pdbx_seq_one_letter_code
_entity_poly.pdbx_strand_id
1 'polypeptide(L)'
;MKTYILAGLLLCVPHTMLWAQENNDKIRLSGSVQSDVLIPQNDEKTGASKASGSFLTNTYVDVNATSNYVDAGLRLEYLKHPLPGYENDFKGWGIPNFYLKGRYKNAELTLGTYYEQFGSGFILRTYEERSLGIDNSLLGARLLYKPFNGVSLKLLSGKQRRYWKHNKALVSGADVELNLDEWFKALKDKTYITLGASFINKHEGDEDIMVDATHRLNLPRNVNAFDVRARLQHGAFSILAEYAAKGQDPSFDNGYIYRNGYVAMLSG
;
A
#
# COMPACT_ATOMS: atom_id res chain seq x y z
N MET A 1 -22.61 -7.07 39.64
CA MET A 1 -21.42 -7.39 38.84
C MET A 1 -21.73 -8.64 38.02
N LYS A 2 -22.05 -8.49 36.75
CA LYS A 2 -22.18 -9.62 35.82
C LYS A 2 -21.08 -9.48 34.81
N THR A 3 -20.09 -10.33 34.91
CA THR A 3 -18.96 -10.44 34.01
C THR A 3 -19.44 -11.15 32.73
N TYR A 4 -19.54 -10.43 31.62
CA TYR A 4 -19.82 -11.04 30.32
C TYR A 4 -18.48 -11.42 29.67
N ILE A 5 -18.29 -12.74 29.54
CA ILE A 5 -17.18 -13.36 28.84
C ILE A 5 -17.38 -13.09 27.36
N LEU A 6 -16.40 -12.42 26.75
CA LEU A 6 -16.29 -12.21 25.30
C LEU A 6 -15.95 -13.56 24.66
N ALA A 7 -16.95 -14.30 24.19
CA ALA A 7 -16.74 -15.51 23.41
C ALA A 7 -16.46 -15.11 21.95
N GLY A 8 -15.18 -14.97 21.62
CA GLY A 8 -14.75 -14.90 20.23
C GLY A 8 -15.05 -16.23 19.55
N LEU A 9 -16.03 -16.27 18.66
CA LEU A 9 -16.29 -17.41 17.80
C LEU A 9 -15.18 -17.45 16.74
N LEU A 10 -14.10 -18.18 17.04
CA LEU A 10 -13.09 -18.58 16.06
C LEU A 10 -13.73 -19.67 15.19
N LEU A 11 -14.32 -19.29 14.06
CA LEU A 11 -14.72 -20.26 13.04
C LEU A 11 -13.45 -20.82 12.41
N CYS A 12 -12.96 -21.95 12.96
CA CYS A 12 -11.98 -22.80 12.31
C CYS A 12 -12.60 -23.37 11.04
N VAL A 13 -12.30 -22.79 9.90
CA VAL A 13 -12.57 -23.44 8.61
C VAL A 13 -11.58 -24.62 8.50
N PRO A 14 -12.04 -25.86 8.35
CA PRO A 14 -11.14 -27.00 8.21
C PRO A 14 -10.30 -26.80 6.93
N HIS A 15 -8.99 -26.87 7.08
CA HIS A 15 -8.06 -26.91 5.96
C HIS A 15 -8.25 -28.23 5.23
N THR A 16 -9.11 -28.28 4.24
CA THR A 16 -9.11 -29.37 3.27
C THR A 16 -7.93 -29.16 2.35
N MET A 17 -6.77 -29.74 2.72
CA MET A 17 -5.66 -29.91 1.80
C MET A 17 -6.08 -30.89 0.71
N LEU A 18 -6.42 -30.40 -0.46
CA LEU A 18 -6.50 -31.21 -1.66
C LEU A 18 -5.07 -31.57 -2.09
N TRP A 19 -4.68 -32.79 -1.78
CA TRP A 19 -3.46 -33.40 -2.29
C TRP A 19 -3.63 -33.74 -3.77
N ALA A 20 -3.03 -32.94 -4.64
CA ALA A 20 -2.86 -33.33 -6.05
C ALA A 20 -1.40 -33.76 -6.26
N GLN A 21 -1.25 -34.93 -6.86
CA GLN A 21 -0.03 -35.70 -7.03
C GLN A 21 0.95 -35.04 -8.02
N GLU A 22 2.21 -35.14 -7.72
CA GLU A 22 3.46 -34.86 -8.45
C GLU A 22 3.43 -34.29 -9.86
N ASN A 23 3.59 -32.98 -9.97
CA ASN A 23 4.35 -32.26 -10.98
C ASN A 23 4.79 -30.92 -10.39
N ASN A 24 5.98 -30.44 -10.71
CA ASN A 24 6.65 -29.29 -10.06
C ASN A 24 5.93 -27.92 -10.21
N ASP A 25 4.76 -27.89 -10.88
CA ASP A 25 3.96 -26.67 -11.14
C ASP A 25 2.60 -26.68 -10.44
N LYS A 26 2.55 -27.13 -9.20
CA LYS A 26 1.28 -27.21 -8.45
C LYS A 26 0.76 -25.83 -8.08
N ILE A 27 -0.47 -25.53 -8.47
CA ILE A 27 -1.21 -24.38 -7.94
C ILE A 27 -1.65 -24.71 -6.52
N ARG A 28 -1.29 -23.86 -5.58
CA ARG A 28 -1.73 -23.91 -4.18
C ARG A 28 -2.84 -22.89 -3.98
N LEU A 29 -3.99 -23.34 -3.50
CA LEU A 29 -5.09 -22.49 -3.11
C LEU A 29 -5.02 -22.26 -1.60
N SER A 30 -5.18 -21.00 -1.18
CA SER A 30 -5.29 -20.61 0.22
C SER A 30 -6.38 -19.56 0.37
N GLY A 31 -6.95 -19.49 1.55
CA GLY A 31 -7.95 -18.48 1.87
C GLY A 31 -7.93 -18.15 3.36
N SER A 32 -8.37 -16.95 3.69
CA SER A 32 -8.58 -16.52 5.07
C SER A 32 -9.85 -15.72 5.19
N VAL A 33 -10.45 -15.80 6.38
CA VAL A 33 -11.59 -14.97 6.78
C VAL A 33 -11.21 -14.28 8.08
N GLN A 34 -11.29 -12.95 8.08
CA GLN A 34 -11.17 -12.11 9.27
C GLN A 34 -12.49 -11.38 9.46
N SER A 35 -13.01 -11.39 10.67
CA SER A 35 -14.22 -10.62 11.00
C SER A 35 -14.05 -10.02 12.39
N ASP A 36 -14.07 -8.70 12.44
CA ASP A 36 -14.02 -7.93 13.68
C ASP A 36 -15.44 -7.46 13.97
N VAL A 37 -15.96 -7.79 15.16
CA VAL A 37 -17.33 -7.48 15.58
C VAL A 37 -17.30 -6.66 16.86
N LEU A 38 -18.00 -5.53 16.87
CA LEU A 38 -18.20 -4.68 18.03
C LEU A 38 -19.68 -4.56 18.35
N ILE A 39 -20.04 -4.86 19.59
CA ILE A 39 -21.40 -4.63 20.13
C ILE A 39 -21.36 -3.37 20.99
N PRO A 40 -21.81 -2.22 20.45
CA PRO A 40 -21.72 -0.94 21.17
C PRO A 40 -22.69 -0.91 22.35
N GLN A 41 -22.24 -0.31 23.44
CA GLN A 41 -23.03 -0.07 24.65
C GLN A 41 -23.05 1.43 24.97
N ASN A 42 -24.08 1.90 25.68
CA ASN A 42 -24.05 3.21 26.27
C ASN A 42 -23.09 3.20 27.47
N ASP A 43 -22.35 4.28 27.66
CA ASP A 43 -21.57 4.50 28.87
C ASP A 43 -22.14 5.71 29.65
N GLU A 44 -22.90 5.39 30.69
CA GLU A 44 -23.55 6.41 31.53
C GLU A 44 -22.51 7.26 32.32
N LYS A 45 -21.31 6.72 32.57
CA LYS A 45 -20.28 7.44 33.34
C LYS A 45 -19.61 8.52 32.50
N THR A 46 -19.39 8.27 31.22
CA THR A 46 -18.79 9.24 30.31
C THR A 46 -19.83 10.03 29.53
N GLY A 47 -21.11 9.66 29.60
CA GLY A 47 -22.19 10.23 28.81
C GLY A 47 -22.12 9.82 27.33
N ALA A 48 -21.30 8.85 26.96
CA ALA A 48 -21.16 8.39 25.59
C ALA A 48 -22.38 7.53 25.18
N SER A 49 -23.04 7.93 24.10
CA SER A 49 -24.09 7.14 23.49
C SER A 49 -23.49 6.03 22.62
N LYS A 50 -24.14 4.86 22.57
CA LYS A 50 -23.74 3.78 21.67
C LYS A 50 -23.77 4.27 20.21
N ALA A 51 -22.82 3.79 19.41
CA ALA A 51 -22.86 3.96 17.97
C ALA A 51 -24.18 3.45 17.38
N SER A 52 -24.63 4.05 16.28
CA SER A 52 -25.86 3.64 15.61
C SER A 52 -25.75 2.19 15.11
N GLY A 53 -26.68 1.34 15.52
CA GLY A 53 -26.74 -0.08 15.13
C GLY A 53 -26.62 -1.03 16.30
N SER A 54 -27.08 -2.28 16.10
CA SER A 54 -27.02 -3.34 17.13
C SER A 54 -25.62 -3.95 17.23
N PHE A 55 -24.87 -3.97 16.13
CA PHE A 55 -23.48 -4.40 16.05
C PHE A 55 -22.78 -3.71 14.88
N LEU A 56 -21.49 -3.57 14.99
CA LEU A 56 -20.60 -3.06 13.94
C LEU A 56 -19.68 -4.20 13.51
N THR A 57 -19.36 -4.28 12.24
CA THR A 57 -18.51 -5.37 11.75
C THR A 57 -17.70 -4.96 10.52
N ASN A 58 -16.43 -5.38 10.52
CA ASN A 58 -15.54 -5.37 9.37
C ASN A 58 -15.19 -6.82 9.06
N THR A 59 -15.53 -7.28 7.86
CA THR A 59 -15.25 -8.65 7.42
C THR A 59 -14.48 -8.64 6.12
N TYR A 60 -13.42 -9.43 6.07
CA TYR A 60 -12.53 -9.61 4.94
C TYR A 60 -12.43 -11.09 4.60
N VAL A 61 -12.59 -11.43 3.33
CA VAL A 61 -12.39 -12.78 2.80
C VAL A 61 -11.33 -12.72 1.73
N ASP A 62 -10.18 -13.30 1.98
CA ASP A 62 -9.08 -13.39 1.02
C ASP A 62 -9.02 -14.77 0.41
N VAL A 63 -8.86 -14.86 -0.91
CA VAL A 63 -8.61 -16.10 -1.66
C VAL A 63 -7.40 -15.89 -2.53
N ASN A 64 -6.42 -16.79 -2.44
CA ASN A 64 -5.19 -16.72 -3.20
C ASN A 64 -4.88 -18.05 -3.88
N ALA A 65 -4.42 -17.97 -5.11
CA ALA A 65 -3.83 -19.08 -5.87
C ALA A 65 -2.37 -18.74 -6.14
N THR A 66 -1.45 -19.62 -5.76
CA THR A 66 -0.02 -19.40 -5.92
C THR A 66 0.64 -20.56 -6.66
N SER A 67 1.56 -20.25 -7.57
CA SER A 67 2.42 -21.21 -8.25
C SER A 67 3.83 -20.66 -8.40
N ASN A 68 4.72 -21.41 -9.03
CA ASN A 68 6.08 -20.93 -9.28
C ASN A 68 6.13 -19.73 -10.23
N TYR A 69 5.21 -19.65 -11.18
CA TYR A 69 5.21 -18.66 -12.25
C TYR A 69 4.11 -17.61 -12.13
N VAL A 70 2.98 -17.98 -11.52
CA VAL A 70 1.80 -17.10 -11.48
C VAL A 70 1.14 -17.17 -10.11
N ASP A 71 0.84 -16.00 -9.55
CA ASP A 71 -0.05 -15.85 -8.41
C ASP A 71 -1.27 -15.04 -8.82
N ALA A 72 -2.41 -15.35 -8.24
CA ALA A 72 -3.63 -14.56 -8.34
C ALA A 72 -4.27 -14.42 -6.96
N GLY A 73 -4.86 -13.28 -6.70
CA GLY A 73 -5.56 -13.05 -5.43
C GLY A 73 -6.80 -12.21 -5.61
N LEU A 74 -7.74 -12.42 -4.71
CA LEU A 74 -9.00 -11.72 -4.64
C LEU A 74 -9.37 -11.51 -3.17
N ARG A 75 -9.86 -10.30 -2.84
CA ARG A 75 -10.43 -9.98 -1.52
C ARG A 75 -11.84 -9.46 -1.66
N LEU A 76 -12.76 -10.04 -0.90
CA LEU A 76 -14.07 -9.50 -0.65
C LEU A 76 -14.05 -8.78 0.69
N GLU A 77 -14.56 -7.56 0.73
CA GLU A 77 -14.74 -6.76 1.95
C GLU A 77 -16.23 -6.51 2.18
N TYR A 78 -16.64 -6.65 3.45
CA TYR A 78 -18.00 -6.35 3.90
C TYR A 78 -17.90 -5.41 5.10
N LEU A 79 -18.21 -4.13 4.86
CA LEU A 79 -18.11 -3.01 5.80
C LEU A 79 -19.46 -2.28 5.90
N LYS A 80 -20.58 -3.01 5.95
CA LYS A 80 -21.92 -2.41 5.96
C LYS A 80 -22.18 -1.58 7.21
N HIS A 81 -21.59 -1.97 8.31
CA HIS A 81 -21.60 -1.27 9.59
C HIS A 81 -20.17 -1.17 10.11
N PRO A 82 -19.35 -0.25 9.56
CA PRO A 82 -17.91 -0.22 9.84
C PRO A 82 -17.65 0.11 11.31
N LEU A 83 -16.54 -0.41 11.82
CA LEU A 83 -16.05 -0.14 13.16
C LEU A 83 -15.64 1.35 13.32
N PRO A 84 -15.63 1.88 14.57
CA PRO A 84 -15.10 3.20 14.84
C PRO A 84 -13.66 3.36 14.29
N GLY A 85 -13.36 4.52 13.74
CA GLY A 85 -12.10 4.81 13.05
C GLY A 85 -12.20 4.71 11.52
N TYR A 86 -13.22 4.03 10.99
CA TYR A 86 -13.51 4.04 9.56
C TYR A 86 -14.39 5.24 9.18
N GLU A 87 -14.05 5.89 8.09
CA GLU A 87 -14.91 6.93 7.52
C GLU A 87 -16.21 6.33 6.96
N ASN A 88 -17.29 7.11 7.00
CA ASN A 88 -18.61 6.65 6.52
C ASN A 88 -18.60 6.20 5.05
N ASP A 89 -17.71 6.72 4.24
CA ASP A 89 -17.58 6.39 2.82
C ASP A 89 -17.07 4.96 2.58
N PHE A 90 -16.53 4.30 3.60
CA PHE A 90 -16.23 2.86 3.58
C PHE A 90 -17.47 1.98 3.74
N LYS A 91 -18.64 2.54 4.09
CA LYS A 91 -19.86 1.75 4.25
C LYS A 91 -20.25 1.06 2.95
N GLY A 92 -20.21 -0.27 2.93
CA GLY A 92 -20.53 -1.03 1.73
C GLY A 92 -19.97 -2.45 1.75
N TRP A 93 -19.92 -3.03 0.58
CA TRP A 93 -19.23 -4.30 0.33
C TRP A 93 -18.77 -4.35 -1.12
N GLY A 94 -17.76 -5.15 -1.41
CA GLY A 94 -17.24 -5.29 -2.76
C GLY A 94 -15.95 -6.09 -2.81
N ILE A 95 -15.30 -6.05 -3.97
CA ILE A 95 -14.03 -6.69 -4.25
C ILE A 95 -13.02 -5.59 -4.64
N PRO A 96 -12.48 -4.85 -3.66
CA PRO A 96 -11.59 -3.73 -3.94
C PRO A 96 -10.15 -4.18 -4.25
N ASN A 97 -9.79 -5.40 -3.90
CA ASN A 97 -8.45 -5.93 -4.08
C ASN A 97 -8.51 -7.21 -4.91
N PHE A 98 -7.84 -7.19 -6.06
CA PHE A 98 -7.64 -8.33 -6.94
C PHE A 98 -6.35 -8.14 -7.74
N TYR A 99 -5.57 -9.21 -7.94
CA TYR A 99 -4.33 -9.13 -8.68
C TYR A 99 -4.01 -10.42 -9.43
N LEU A 100 -3.23 -10.25 -10.49
CA LEU A 100 -2.53 -11.31 -11.21
C LEU A 100 -1.05 -10.94 -11.26
N LYS A 101 -0.19 -11.84 -10.80
CA LYS A 101 1.25 -11.66 -10.76
C LYS A 101 1.94 -12.77 -11.54
N GLY A 102 2.73 -12.40 -12.52
CA GLY A 102 3.53 -13.31 -13.33
C GLY A 102 5.01 -13.14 -13.04
N ARG A 103 5.75 -14.26 -12.99
CA ARG A 103 7.21 -14.29 -12.79
C ARG A 103 7.86 -15.00 -13.98
N TYR A 104 8.86 -14.35 -14.54
CA TYR A 104 9.68 -14.95 -15.58
C TYR A 104 11.13 -14.49 -15.44
N LYS A 105 12.03 -15.46 -15.21
CA LYS A 105 13.46 -15.17 -14.94
C LYS A 105 13.61 -14.10 -13.85
N ASN A 106 14.17 -12.96 -14.21
CA ASN A 106 14.50 -11.85 -13.31
C ASN A 106 13.40 -10.76 -13.30
N ALA A 107 12.22 -11.03 -13.87
CA ALA A 107 11.12 -10.10 -13.95
C ALA A 107 9.87 -10.63 -13.21
N GLU A 108 9.18 -9.74 -12.50
CA GLU A 108 7.87 -9.96 -11.88
C GLU A 108 6.94 -8.83 -12.33
N LEU A 109 5.84 -9.18 -12.98
CA LEU A 109 4.79 -8.24 -13.38
C LEU A 109 3.54 -8.51 -12.57
N THR A 110 3.05 -7.48 -11.88
CA THR A 110 1.75 -7.50 -11.20
C THR A 110 0.78 -6.60 -11.94
N LEU A 111 -0.41 -7.15 -12.26
CA LEU A 111 -1.55 -6.43 -12.82
C LEU A 111 -2.69 -6.48 -11.81
N GLY A 112 -3.39 -5.37 -11.62
CA GLY A 112 -4.46 -5.24 -10.63
C GLY A 112 -4.04 -4.41 -9.43
N THR A 113 -4.44 -4.81 -8.23
CA THR A 113 -4.17 -4.09 -6.99
C THR A 113 -2.81 -4.48 -6.43
N TYR A 114 -2.03 -3.47 -6.04
CA TYR A 114 -0.72 -3.67 -5.40
C TYR A 114 -0.39 -2.55 -4.43
N TYR A 115 0.56 -2.84 -3.53
CA TYR A 115 1.19 -1.88 -2.64
C TYR A 115 2.64 -1.72 -3.02
N GLU A 116 3.18 -0.52 -2.89
CA GLU A 116 4.59 -0.24 -3.17
C GLU A 116 5.10 0.92 -2.32
N GLN A 117 6.38 0.87 -2.03
CA GLN A 117 7.11 1.92 -1.35
C GLN A 117 8.46 2.14 -2.03
N PHE A 118 8.84 3.41 -2.23
CA PHE A 118 10.16 3.82 -2.71
C PHE A 118 10.96 4.39 -1.55
N GLY A 119 12.19 3.90 -1.38
CA GLY A 119 13.06 4.31 -0.28
C GLY A 119 12.39 4.21 1.09
N SER A 120 12.50 5.26 1.90
CA SER A 120 11.82 5.36 3.20
C SER A 120 10.33 5.73 3.09
N GLY A 121 9.84 5.96 1.87
CA GLY A 121 8.43 6.27 1.59
C GLY A 121 8.12 7.76 1.52
N PHE A 122 9.12 8.64 1.39
CA PHE A 122 8.89 10.07 1.32
C PHE A 122 8.11 10.52 0.08
N ILE A 123 8.32 9.85 -1.06
CA ILE A 123 7.64 10.20 -2.31
C ILE A 123 6.55 9.22 -2.71
N LEU A 124 6.65 7.96 -2.28
CA LEU A 124 5.64 6.93 -2.49
C LEU A 124 5.63 5.94 -1.34
N ARG A 125 4.49 5.82 -0.68
CA ARG A 125 4.19 4.74 0.27
C ARG A 125 2.71 4.40 0.18
N THR A 126 2.41 3.21 -0.27
CA THR A 126 1.06 2.66 -0.26
C THR A 126 1.01 1.44 0.66
N TYR A 127 -0.02 1.36 1.49
CA TYR A 127 -0.15 0.32 2.50
C TYR A 127 -1.61 0.14 2.92
N GLU A 128 -1.87 -0.95 3.63
CA GLU A 128 -3.12 -1.21 4.33
C GLU A 128 -2.85 -1.22 5.83
N GLU A 129 -3.70 -0.54 6.59
CA GLU A 129 -3.75 -0.60 8.05
C GLU A 129 -5.21 -0.67 8.48
N ARG A 130 -5.69 -1.90 8.68
CA ARG A 130 -7.12 -2.17 8.98
C ARG A 130 -7.56 -1.59 10.30
N SER A 131 -6.68 -1.46 11.29
CA SER A 131 -7.01 -0.87 12.58
C SER A 131 -7.32 0.63 12.49
N LEU A 132 -6.79 1.30 11.46
CA LEU A 132 -7.00 2.72 11.20
C LEU A 132 -7.96 3.00 10.02
N GLY A 133 -8.49 1.95 9.37
CA GLY A 133 -9.31 2.11 8.18
C GLY A 133 -8.56 2.70 6.99
N ILE A 134 -7.26 2.42 6.87
CA ILE A 134 -6.42 2.92 5.77
C ILE A 134 -6.18 1.80 4.76
N ASP A 135 -6.52 2.06 3.50
CA ASP A 135 -6.06 1.29 2.34
C ASP A 135 -5.91 2.24 1.16
N ASN A 136 -4.67 2.54 0.83
CA ASN A 136 -4.30 3.43 -0.27
C ASN A 136 -3.58 2.69 -1.39
N SER A 137 -3.93 1.42 -1.62
CA SER A 137 -3.43 0.58 -2.71
C SER A 137 -3.55 1.25 -4.08
N LEU A 138 -2.73 0.80 -5.02
CA LEU A 138 -2.78 1.22 -6.40
C LEU A 138 -3.42 0.12 -7.27
N LEU A 139 -4.36 0.49 -8.13
CA LEU A 139 -4.89 -0.37 -9.18
C LEU A 139 -4.21 -0.02 -10.50
N GLY A 140 -3.45 -0.95 -11.06
CA GLY A 140 -2.71 -0.73 -12.30
C GLY A 140 -1.72 -1.83 -12.61
N ALA A 141 -0.49 -1.45 -12.94
CA ALA A 141 0.60 -2.36 -13.27
C ALA A 141 1.87 -2.01 -12.50
N ARG A 142 2.59 -3.04 -12.04
CA ARG A 142 3.89 -2.93 -11.38
C ARG A 142 4.86 -3.96 -11.96
N LEU A 143 6.02 -3.52 -12.40
CA LEU A 143 7.12 -4.37 -12.85
C LEU A 143 8.29 -4.26 -11.88
N LEU A 144 8.76 -5.40 -11.39
CA LEU A 144 10.04 -5.58 -10.72
C LEU A 144 10.99 -6.26 -11.69
N TYR A 145 12.18 -5.73 -11.90
CA TYR A 145 13.14 -6.28 -12.84
C TYR A 145 14.57 -6.19 -12.29
N LYS A 146 15.26 -7.32 -12.31
CA LYS A 146 16.67 -7.43 -11.90
C LYS A 146 17.52 -7.79 -13.12
N PRO A 147 17.97 -6.81 -13.92
CA PRO A 147 18.69 -7.08 -15.17
C PRO A 147 19.97 -7.90 -14.96
N PHE A 148 20.68 -7.61 -13.89
CA PHE A 148 21.90 -8.34 -13.46
C PHE A 148 22.10 -8.16 -11.96
N ASN A 149 23.08 -8.89 -11.39
CA ASN A 149 23.36 -8.82 -9.95
C ASN A 149 23.69 -7.39 -9.53
N GLY A 150 23.16 -7.01 -8.37
CA GLY A 150 23.37 -5.67 -7.81
C GLY A 150 22.47 -4.59 -8.38
N VAL A 151 21.60 -4.87 -9.37
CA VAL A 151 20.65 -3.89 -9.91
C VAL A 151 19.22 -4.35 -9.71
N SER A 152 18.40 -3.48 -9.14
CA SER A 152 16.96 -3.68 -9.00
C SER A 152 16.23 -2.47 -9.57
N LEU A 153 15.27 -2.72 -10.45
CA LEU A 153 14.40 -1.73 -11.06
C LEU A 153 12.95 -2.01 -10.68
N LYS A 154 12.23 -0.95 -10.32
CA LYS A 154 10.78 -1.00 -10.15
C LYS A 154 10.15 0.04 -11.07
N LEU A 155 9.12 -0.36 -11.79
CA LEU A 155 8.29 0.54 -12.59
C LEU A 155 6.85 0.32 -12.16
N LEU A 156 6.09 1.39 -12.06
CA LEU A 156 4.68 1.30 -11.70
C LEU A 156 3.84 2.38 -12.38
N SER A 157 2.58 2.05 -12.56
CA SER A 157 1.55 2.99 -12.94
C SER A 157 0.20 2.50 -12.42
N GLY A 158 -0.56 3.35 -11.74
CA GLY A 158 -1.84 2.96 -11.18
C GLY A 158 -2.61 4.13 -10.59
N LYS A 159 -3.89 3.88 -10.30
CA LYS A 159 -4.78 4.80 -9.63
C LYS A 159 -4.95 4.38 -8.18
N GLN A 160 -4.81 5.34 -7.27
CA GLN A 160 -4.93 5.09 -5.84
C GLN A 160 -6.38 4.78 -5.45
N ARG A 161 -6.57 3.76 -4.61
CA ARG A 161 -7.86 3.46 -3.99
C ARG A 161 -8.31 4.62 -3.12
N ARG A 162 -9.59 4.95 -3.22
CA ARG A 162 -10.31 5.84 -2.32
C ARG A 162 -11.66 5.21 -2.01
N TYR A 163 -11.78 4.59 -0.84
CA TYR A 163 -12.96 3.81 -0.42
C TYR A 163 -13.28 2.67 -1.41
N TRP A 164 -14.43 2.73 -2.09
CA TRP A 164 -14.88 1.76 -3.11
C TRP A 164 -14.57 2.18 -4.55
N LYS A 165 -13.87 3.29 -4.71
CA LYS A 165 -13.49 3.85 -6.03
C LYS A 165 -11.97 4.07 -6.09
N HIS A 166 -11.52 4.62 -7.19
CA HIS A 166 -10.13 5.05 -7.39
C HIS A 166 -10.09 6.54 -7.66
N ASN A 167 -9.03 7.19 -7.22
CA ASN A 167 -8.76 8.58 -7.54
C ASN A 167 -8.66 8.78 -9.06
N LYS A 168 -8.97 9.99 -9.53
CA LYS A 168 -8.83 10.34 -10.95
C LYS A 168 -7.37 10.38 -11.38
N ALA A 169 -6.48 10.82 -10.47
CA ALA A 169 -5.07 10.94 -10.70
C ALA A 169 -4.41 9.58 -11.03
N LEU A 170 -3.57 9.58 -12.05
CA LEU A 170 -2.69 8.48 -12.39
C LEU A 170 -1.33 8.72 -11.75
N VAL A 171 -0.88 7.79 -10.91
CA VAL A 171 0.45 7.79 -10.30
C VAL A 171 1.35 6.86 -11.11
N SER A 172 2.45 7.39 -11.64
CA SER A 172 3.44 6.62 -12.38
C SER A 172 4.82 6.86 -11.81
N GLY A 173 5.66 5.82 -11.73
CA GLY A 173 6.96 5.97 -11.12
C GLY A 173 7.97 4.92 -11.48
N ALA A 174 9.21 5.25 -11.19
CA ALA A 174 10.37 4.38 -11.34
C ALA A 174 11.26 4.48 -10.12
N ASP A 175 11.86 3.35 -9.74
CA ASP A 175 12.85 3.24 -8.67
C ASP A 175 14.01 2.38 -9.16
N VAL A 176 15.23 2.78 -8.84
CA VAL A 176 16.45 2.02 -9.11
C VAL A 176 17.26 1.89 -7.84
N GLU A 177 17.73 0.68 -7.57
CA GLU A 177 18.69 0.41 -6.50
C GLU A 177 19.92 -0.32 -7.04
N LEU A 178 21.10 0.13 -6.57
CA LEU A 178 22.40 -0.40 -6.93
C LEU A 178 23.10 -0.89 -5.67
N ASN A 179 23.37 -2.20 -5.60
CA ASN A 179 24.13 -2.84 -4.51
C ASN A 179 25.59 -2.98 -4.96
N LEU A 180 26.44 -2.08 -4.48
CA LEU A 180 27.85 -1.99 -4.93
C LEU A 180 28.69 -3.16 -4.43
N ASP A 181 28.32 -3.77 -3.32
CA ASP A 181 28.97 -4.96 -2.78
C ASP A 181 28.90 -6.19 -3.72
N GLU A 182 27.91 -6.24 -4.60
CA GLU A 182 27.82 -7.27 -5.64
C GLU A 182 28.87 -7.09 -6.76
N TRP A 183 29.38 -5.87 -6.95
CA TRP A 183 30.35 -5.55 -8.01
C TRP A 183 31.79 -5.47 -7.53
N PHE A 184 32.00 -5.04 -6.27
CA PHE A 184 33.34 -4.81 -5.73
C PHE A 184 33.71 -5.89 -4.72
N LYS A 185 34.63 -6.81 -5.11
CA LYS A 185 35.09 -7.91 -4.26
C LYS A 185 35.62 -7.45 -2.89
N ALA A 186 36.16 -6.25 -2.79
CA ALA A 186 36.67 -5.68 -1.54
C ALA A 186 35.57 -5.41 -0.49
N LEU A 187 34.33 -5.20 -0.95
CA LEU A 187 33.17 -4.94 -0.10
C LEU A 187 32.46 -6.24 0.31
N LYS A 188 32.57 -7.29 -0.51
CA LYS A 188 31.80 -8.51 -0.40
C LYS A 188 31.89 -9.11 1.00
N ASP A 189 30.70 -9.46 1.56
CA ASP A 189 30.51 -10.09 2.88
C ASP A 189 30.99 -9.26 4.09
N LYS A 190 31.39 -8.00 3.88
CA LYS A 190 31.89 -7.11 4.93
C LYS A 190 31.16 -5.79 5.02
N THR A 191 30.93 -5.17 3.86
CA THR A 191 30.34 -3.83 3.77
C THR A 191 29.30 -3.84 2.67
N TYR A 192 28.10 -3.48 3.00
CA TYR A 192 26.98 -3.38 2.06
C TYR A 192 26.75 -1.89 1.76
N ILE A 193 26.79 -1.53 0.50
CA ILE A 193 26.53 -0.16 0.04
C ILE A 193 25.42 -0.22 -0.99
N THR A 194 24.28 0.38 -0.66
CA THR A 194 23.14 0.52 -1.58
C THR A 194 22.95 1.99 -1.92
N LEU A 195 22.94 2.30 -3.22
CA LEU A 195 22.53 3.60 -3.73
C LEU A 195 21.16 3.45 -4.37
N GLY A 196 20.28 4.42 -4.15
CA GLY A 196 18.94 4.41 -4.73
C GLY A 196 18.53 5.76 -5.27
N ALA A 197 17.71 5.75 -6.30
CA ALA A 197 17.05 6.93 -6.84
C ALA A 197 15.66 6.57 -7.33
N SER A 198 14.70 7.45 -7.06
CA SER A 198 13.31 7.22 -7.46
C SER A 198 12.69 8.49 -8.02
N PHE A 199 11.69 8.28 -8.85
CA PHE A 199 10.89 9.36 -9.45
C PHE A 199 9.41 8.95 -9.46
N ILE A 200 8.53 9.90 -9.13
CA ILE A 200 7.07 9.76 -9.21
C ILE A 200 6.49 10.96 -9.96
N ASN A 201 5.55 10.68 -10.83
CA ASN A 201 4.65 11.66 -11.43
C ASN A 201 3.21 11.32 -11.02
N LYS A 202 2.49 12.30 -10.45
CA LYS A 202 1.04 12.27 -10.30
C LYS A 202 0.44 13.12 -11.42
N HIS A 203 -0.28 12.48 -12.34
CA HIS A 203 -0.97 13.15 -13.43
C HIS A 203 -2.47 13.19 -13.16
N GLU A 204 -3.04 14.37 -13.15
CA GLU A 204 -4.47 14.60 -12.95
C GLU A 204 -4.99 15.61 -13.99
N GLY A 205 -6.18 15.34 -14.53
CA GLY A 205 -6.85 16.28 -15.43
C GLY A 205 -7.26 17.57 -14.72
N ASP A 206 -7.61 18.57 -15.48
CA ASP A 206 -8.07 19.84 -14.93
C ASP A 206 -9.30 19.64 -14.02
N GLU A 207 -9.24 20.22 -12.84
CA GLU A 207 -10.38 20.35 -11.94
C GLU A 207 -10.81 21.81 -11.88
N ASP A 208 -12.10 22.06 -12.08
CA ASP A 208 -12.69 23.38 -11.94
C ASP A 208 -13.05 23.64 -10.48
N ILE A 209 -12.04 24.01 -9.69
CA ILE A 209 -12.24 24.42 -8.30
C ILE A 209 -12.36 25.93 -8.25
N MET A 210 -13.58 26.42 -8.04
CA MET A 210 -13.84 27.86 -7.87
C MET A 210 -13.54 28.26 -6.42
N VAL A 211 -12.69 29.26 -6.25
CA VAL A 211 -12.41 29.89 -4.95
C VAL A 211 -13.51 30.89 -4.60
N ASP A 212 -13.96 31.64 -5.62
CA ASP A 212 -15.07 32.59 -5.58
C ASP A 212 -15.78 32.65 -6.94
N ALA A 213 -16.74 33.56 -7.13
CA ALA A 213 -17.54 33.68 -8.36
C ALA A 213 -16.70 33.94 -9.62
N THR A 214 -15.46 34.41 -9.49
CA THR A 214 -14.62 34.90 -10.60
C THR A 214 -13.23 34.24 -10.64
N HIS A 215 -12.79 33.58 -9.58
CA HIS A 215 -11.47 33.01 -9.48
C HIS A 215 -11.52 31.51 -9.39
N ARG A 216 -10.74 30.86 -10.27
CA ARG A 216 -10.50 29.40 -10.30
C ARG A 216 -9.07 29.09 -9.84
N LEU A 217 -8.91 27.99 -9.11
CA LEU A 217 -7.59 27.45 -8.81
C LEU A 217 -6.95 26.88 -10.08
N ASN A 218 -5.72 27.28 -10.35
CA ASN A 218 -4.92 26.70 -11.43
C ASN A 218 -4.05 25.57 -10.88
N LEU A 219 -4.63 24.38 -10.75
CA LEU A 219 -3.92 23.22 -10.21
C LEU A 219 -2.94 22.65 -11.23
N PRO A 220 -1.72 22.26 -10.83
CA PRO A 220 -0.77 21.63 -11.73
C PRO A 220 -1.29 20.26 -12.15
N ARG A 221 -1.35 20.01 -13.47
CA ARG A 221 -1.74 18.69 -14.02
C ARG A 221 -0.75 17.60 -13.69
N ASN A 222 0.51 17.96 -13.51
CA ASN A 222 1.60 17.04 -13.22
C ASN A 222 2.31 17.50 -11.96
N VAL A 223 2.35 16.62 -10.97
CA VAL A 223 3.16 16.82 -9.76
C VAL A 223 4.26 15.77 -9.77
N ASN A 224 5.50 16.24 -9.81
CA ASN A 224 6.68 15.40 -9.81
C ASN A 224 7.34 15.38 -8.44
N ALA A 225 7.82 14.20 -8.04
CA ALA A 225 8.66 14.04 -6.87
C ALA A 225 9.82 13.11 -7.19
N PHE A 226 10.95 13.34 -6.55
CA PHE A 226 12.12 12.45 -6.65
C PHE A 226 12.76 12.26 -5.28
N ASP A 227 13.43 11.15 -5.11
CA ASP A 227 14.36 10.93 -4.01
C ASP A 227 15.70 10.37 -4.51
N VAL A 228 16.73 10.57 -3.69
CA VAL A 228 18.02 9.91 -3.78
C VAL A 228 18.43 9.43 -2.40
N ARG A 229 19.00 8.23 -2.32
CA ARG A 229 19.36 7.61 -1.05
C ARG A 229 20.65 6.83 -1.13
N ALA A 230 21.36 6.79 -0.01
CA ALA A 230 22.55 5.98 0.19
C ALA A 230 22.48 5.28 1.53
N ARG A 231 22.67 3.97 1.53
CA ARG A 231 22.79 3.14 2.73
C ARG A 231 24.17 2.52 2.78
N LEU A 232 24.81 2.63 3.94
CA LEU A 232 26.05 1.95 4.27
C LEU A 232 25.80 1.05 5.47
N GLN A 233 26.17 -0.21 5.38
CA GLN A 233 26.20 -1.13 6.51
C GLN A 233 27.57 -1.79 6.59
N HIS A 234 28.20 -1.73 7.76
CA HIS A 234 29.46 -2.39 8.04
C HIS A 234 29.47 -2.99 9.45
N GLY A 235 29.47 -4.31 9.55
CA GLY A 235 29.30 -4.99 10.82
C GLY A 235 28.00 -4.61 11.53
N ALA A 236 28.11 -4.07 12.73
CA ALA A 236 26.96 -3.59 13.52
C ALA A 236 26.52 -2.15 13.20
N PHE A 237 27.27 -1.43 12.38
CA PHE A 237 26.96 -0.05 12.01
C PHE A 237 26.12 0.00 10.75
N SER A 238 25.06 0.81 10.77
CA SER A 238 24.23 1.10 9.61
C SER A 238 23.93 2.60 9.55
N ILE A 239 24.09 3.20 8.40
CA ILE A 239 23.77 4.60 8.15
C ILE A 239 22.91 4.65 6.88
N LEU A 240 21.81 5.40 6.95
CA LEU A 240 20.97 5.74 5.81
C LEU A 240 20.86 7.25 5.69
N ALA A 241 21.22 7.77 4.53
CA ALA A 241 20.97 9.16 4.15
C ALA A 241 19.96 9.16 2.98
N GLU A 242 18.94 9.99 3.07
CA GLU A 242 17.94 10.14 2.02
C GLU A 242 17.53 11.61 1.88
N TYR A 243 17.39 12.05 0.63
CA TYR A 243 16.88 13.37 0.29
C TYR A 243 15.76 13.21 -0.73
N ALA A 244 14.63 13.86 -0.47
CA ALA A 244 13.51 13.88 -1.39
C ALA A 244 13.00 15.30 -1.61
N ALA A 245 12.50 15.56 -2.81
CA ALA A 245 11.87 16.81 -3.18
C ALA A 245 10.62 16.56 -4.02
N LYS A 246 9.65 17.46 -3.88
CA LYS A 246 8.37 17.41 -4.56
C LYS A 246 8.03 18.78 -5.12
N GLY A 247 7.48 18.82 -6.33
CA GLY A 247 6.90 20.01 -6.94
C GLY A 247 5.64 20.48 -6.22
N GLN A 248 5.09 21.59 -6.67
CA GLN A 248 3.86 22.17 -6.13
C GLN A 248 2.71 21.17 -6.27
N ASP A 249 1.99 20.93 -5.18
CA ASP A 249 0.84 20.03 -5.11
C ASP A 249 -0.22 20.63 -4.17
N PRO A 250 -0.80 21.76 -4.58
CA PRO A 250 -1.84 22.39 -3.77
C PRO A 250 -3.07 21.49 -3.68
N SER A 251 -3.57 21.29 -2.48
CA SER A 251 -4.72 20.44 -2.17
C SER A 251 -5.51 21.05 -1.01
N PHE A 252 -6.73 20.57 -0.81
CA PHE A 252 -7.54 20.97 0.34
C PHE A 252 -6.82 20.72 1.67
N ASP A 253 -6.15 19.57 1.80
CA ASP A 253 -5.48 19.16 3.04
C ASP A 253 -4.31 20.07 3.42
N ASN A 254 -3.67 20.72 2.45
CA ASN A 254 -2.58 21.67 2.70
C ASN A 254 -2.98 23.15 2.51
N GLY A 255 -4.29 23.45 2.47
CA GLY A 255 -4.80 24.80 2.28
C GLY A 255 -4.41 25.43 0.94
N TYR A 256 -4.25 24.61 -0.09
CA TYR A 256 -3.88 25.02 -1.46
C TYR A 256 -2.55 25.79 -1.53
N ILE A 257 -1.54 25.33 -0.79
CA ILE A 257 -0.22 25.94 -0.79
C ILE A 257 0.55 25.60 -2.08
N TYR A 258 0.93 26.62 -2.86
CA TYR A 258 1.74 26.52 -4.08
C TYR A 258 3.23 26.64 -3.75
N ARG A 259 3.80 25.61 -3.09
CA ARG A 259 5.23 25.56 -2.76
C ARG A 259 5.82 24.19 -3.09
N ASN A 260 7.08 24.18 -3.47
CA ASN A 260 7.87 22.96 -3.52
C ASN A 260 8.17 22.49 -2.10
N GLY A 261 8.15 21.17 -1.91
CA GLY A 261 8.53 20.53 -0.64
C GLY A 261 9.87 19.81 -0.79
N TYR A 262 10.60 19.70 0.31
CA TYR A 262 11.78 18.85 0.41
C TYR A 262 11.91 18.26 1.80
N VAL A 263 12.61 17.16 1.90
CA VAL A 263 12.98 16.51 3.16
C VAL A 263 14.38 15.91 3.02
N ALA A 264 15.14 15.97 4.11
CA ALA A 264 16.42 15.29 4.23
C ALA A 264 16.41 14.48 5.52
N MET A 265 16.87 13.24 5.45
CA MET A 265 16.96 12.32 6.58
C MET A 265 18.37 11.73 6.67
N LEU A 266 18.88 11.64 7.90
CA LEU A 266 20.03 10.84 8.27
C LEU A 266 19.64 9.98 9.45
N SER A 267 19.82 8.67 9.31
CA SER A 267 19.52 7.68 10.35
C SER A 267 20.70 6.71 10.49
N GLY A 268 20.98 6.29 11.72
CA GLY A 268 22.09 5.39 12.04
C GLY A 268 21.80 4.50 13.23
#